data_265b73008bd002ce7e5202449bd7d3f9
#
_entry.id   265b73008bd002ce7e5202449bd7d3f9
#
_cell.length_a   1.000
_cell.length_b   1.000
_cell.length_c   1.000
_cell.angle_alpha   90.00
_cell.angle_beta   90.00
_cell.angle_gamma   90.00
#
_symmetry.space_group_name_H-M   'P 1'
#
loop_
_entity.id
_entity.type
_entity.pdbx_description
1 polymer ?
#
loop_
_entity_poly.entity_id
_entity_poly.type
_entity_poly.pdbx_seq_one_letter_code
_entity_poly.pdbx_strand_id
1 'polypeptide(L)'
;MTFVAGALGAIFSLSHATQAGIIIATPAFETAYVSENNPADTDTTIIALESSGVSEEVFAMRVLPEISAALSHEEKTRTTIPVAHFFDVPFYSQFRDISDAEWQKRGCGIASLAMLIDFYKPGEVSADTLLDEGIASGVYQDGAGWKHQGLALLANDHSLRGVSYDLSSKDMDTAFAQLENALKDGPVIASVYYTFDPKSPIPHLVVVSGVDNDIIYYNDPSDTSGGGSISTVTFKRAWKKRYITVRPLLSASIY
;
A
#
# COMPACT_ATOMS: atom_id res chain seq x y z
N MET A 1 47.73 15.42 -11.61
CA MET A 1 46.29 15.54 -11.27
C MET A 1 45.68 16.57 -12.19
N THR A 2 45.05 16.12 -13.26
CA THR A 2 44.49 17.01 -14.28
C THR A 2 42.98 16.91 -14.17
N PHE A 3 42.34 18.00 -13.75
CA PHE A 3 40.89 18.07 -13.76
C PHE A 3 40.39 18.38 -15.17
N VAL A 4 39.63 17.46 -15.76
CA VAL A 4 38.86 17.70 -16.96
C VAL A 4 37.49 18.16 -16.53
N ALA A 5 37.14 19.42 -16.80
CA ALA A 5 35.79 19.93 -16.65
C ALA A 5 34.97 19.47 -17.88
N GLY A 6 34.14 18.46 -17.71
CA GLY A 6 33.16 18.05 -18.69
C GLY A 6 31.94 18.97 -18.65
N ALA A 7 31.66 19.66 -19.76
CA ALA A 7 30.40 20.36 -19.96
C ALA A 7 29.26 19.33 -20.09
N LEU A 8 28.32 19.29 -19.17
CA LEU A 8 27.09 18.52 -19.31
C LEU A 8 26.16 19.27 -20.27
N GLY A 9 26.06 18.78 -21.50
CA GLY A 9 24.99 19.13 -22.40
C GLY A 9 23.73 18.39 -21.96
N ALA A 10 22.65 19.10 -21.75
CA ALA A 10 21.33 18.48 -21.50
C ALA A 10 20.84 17.85 -22.82
N ILE A 11 20.70 16.53 -22.83
CA ILE A 11 20.16 15.77 -23.97
C ILE A 11 18.70 15.45 -23.60
N PHE A 12 17.75 15.96 -24.39
CA PHE A 12 16.34 15.61 -24.30
C PHE A 12 16.03 14.55 -25.36
N SER A 13 15.55 13.40 -24.95
CA SER A 13 15.03 12.40 -25.88
C SER A 13 13.52 12.32 -25.78
N LEU A 14 12.85 12.45 -26.92
CA LEU A 14 11.42 12.19 -27.07
C LEU A 14 11.26 10.76 -27.61
N SER A 15 10.64 9.90 -26.84
CA SER A 15 10.26 8.56 -27.29
C SER A 15 8.79 8.60 -27.78
N HIS A 16 8.57 8.15 -29.02
CA HIS A 16 7.24 7.89 -29.54
C HIS A 16 6.88 6.43 -29.23
N ALA A 17 6.38 6.20 -28.03
CA ALA A 17 5.48 5.08 -27.82
C ALA A 17 4.06 5.56 -28.18
N THR A 18 3.16 4.69 -28.53
CA THR A 18 1.76 4.97 -28.89
C THR A 18 0.94 5.72 -27.82
N GLN A 19 1.62 6.36 -26.88
CA GLN A 19 1.13 7.39 -25.96
C GLN A 19 2.15 8.51 -25.91
N ALA A 20 1.88 9.60 -26.59
CA ALA A 20 2.70 10.79 -26.61
C ALA A 20 2.62 11.53 -25.27
N GLY A 21 3.68 11.45 -24.46
CA GLY A 21 3.88 12.37 -23.34
C GLY A 21 4.64 13.60 -23.84
N ILE A 22 4.07 14.80 -23.69
CA ILE A 22 4.76 16.04 -23.99
C ILE A 22 5.43 16.53 -22.72
N ILE A 23 6.77 16.58 -22.72
CA ILE A 23 7.53 17.20 -21.63
C ILE A 23 7.76 18.66 -22.00
N ILE A 24 7.20 19.58 -21.24
CA ILE A 24 7.48 21.01 -21.35
C ILE A 24 8.60 21.32 -20.36
N ALA A 25 9.78 21.58 -20.85
CA ALA A 25 10.91 22.06 -20.04
C ALA A 25 10.87 23.58 -19.96
N THR A 26 10.77 24.13 -18.76
CA THR A 26 11.03 25.55 -18.49
C THR A 26 12.52 25.81 -18.32
N PRO A 27 13.03 27.02 -18.56
CA PRO A 27 14.47 27.30 -18.58
C PRO A 27 15.16 27.32 -17.20
N ALA A 28 14.58 26.74 -16.17
CA ALA A 28 15.19 26.54 -14.86
C ALA A 28 15.27 25.05 -14.59
N PHE A 29 16.37 24.47 -14.97
CA PHE A 29 16.94 23.16 -14.61
C PHE A 29 16.12 22.29 -13.62
N GLU A 30 15.18 21.49 -14.13
CA GLU A 30 14.74 20.27 -13.48
C GLU A 30 14.67 19.15 -14.52
N THR A 31 15.37 18.06 -14.24
CA THR A 31 15.38 16.85 -15.08
C THR A 31 14.22 15.96 -14.67
N ALA A 32 13.19 15.84 -15.50
CA ALA A 32 12.18 14.83 -15.35
C ALA A 32 12.69 13.48 -15.91
N TYR A 33 12.64 12.43 -15.11
CA TYR A 33 13.04 11.09 -15.51
C TYR A 33 11.78 10.30 -15.93
N VAL A 34 11.76 9.83 -17.17
CA VAL A 34 10.73 8.90 -17.64
C VAL A 34 11.36 7.51 -17.69
N SER A 35 10.81 6.58 -16.92
CA SER A 35 11.22 5.17 -16.93
C SER A 35 10.63 4.45 -18.14
N GLU A 36 11.47 3.92 -19.01
CA GLU A 36 11.03 3.06 -20.12
C GLU A 36 10.84 1.63 -19.64
N ASN A 37 9.65 1.09 -19.88
CA ASN A 37 9.38 -0.34 -19.79
C ASN A 37 9.00 -0.88 -21.17
N ASN A 38 9.97 -1.00 -22.10
CA ASN A 38 9.98 -2.04 -23.13
C ASN A 38 11.22 -1.93 -24.04
N PRO A 39 12.06 -2.98 -24.19
CA PRO A 39 13.29 -2.92 -24.96
C PRO A 39 13.16 -3.29 -26.45
N ALA A 40 12.01 -3.19 -27.09
CA ALA A 40 11.82 -3.75 -28.44
C ALA A 40 11.48 -2.74 -29.54
N ASP A 41 11.45 -1.42 -29.30
CA ASP A 41 11.17 -0.47 -30.39
C ASP A 41 12.06 0.78 -30.24
N THR A 42 13.16 0.81 -31.00
CA THR A 42 14.12 1.91 -31.01
C THR A 42 13.98 2.71 -32.30
N ASP A 43 13.03 3.64 -32.31
CA ASP A 43 13.11 4.75 -33.28
C ASP A 43 13.05 6.07 -32.50
N THR A 44 14.26 6.53 -32.11
CA THR A 44 14.41 7.77 -31.36
C THR A 44 14.70 8.89 -32.35
N THR A 45 13.72 9.73 -32.61
CA THR A 45 13.94 10.95 -33.39
C THR A 45 14.39 12.08 -32.48
N ILE A 46 15.62 12.52 -32.62
CA ILE A 46 16.16 13.70 -31.93
C ILE A 46 15.78 14.92 -32.74
N ILE A 47 14.94 15.79 -32.18
CA ILE A 47 14.65 17.11 -32.76
C ILE A 47 15.52 18.12 -32.02
N ALA A 48 16.54 18.63 -32.67
CA ALA A 48 17.31 19.76 -32.20
C ALA A 48 16.57 21.06 -32.64
N LEU A 49 16.02 21.77 -31.69
CA LEU A 49 15.53 23.13 -31.93
C LEU A 49 16.68 24.10 -31.79
N GLU A 50 17.28 24.49 -32.91
CA GLU A 50 18.16 25.65 -32.93
C GLU A 50 17.32 26.91 -32.79
N SER A 51 17.74 27.80 -31.91
CA SER A 51 17.12 29.09 -31.67
C SER A 51 17.34 30.02 -32.86
N SER A 52 16.54 29.89 -33.89
CA SER A 52 16.43 30.89 -34.95
C SER A 52 15.28 31.84 -34.64
N GLY A 53 15.59 32.98 -34.12
CA GLY A 53 14.93 34.31 -34.09
C GLY A 53 13.43 34.44 -34.35
N VAL A 54 12.60 33.50 -34.04
CA VAL A 54 11.13 33.61 -34.11
C VAL A 54 10.60 34.09 -32.76
N SER A 55 9.88 35.23 -32.78
CA SER A 55 9.34 35.78 -31.56
C SER A 55 8.37 34.82 -30.87
N GLU A 56 8.39 34.79 -29.54
CA GLU A 56 7.59 33.93 -28.68
C GLU A 56 6.08 33.96 -28.97
N GLU A 57 5.55 35.13 -29.42
CA GLU A 57 4.16 35.32 -29.81
C GLU A 57 3.74 34.54 -31.06
N VAL A 58 4.63 34.41 -32.04
CA VAL A 58 4.33 33.67 -33.29
C VAL A 58 4.35 32.15 -33.05
N PHE A 59 5.19 31.70 -32.15
CA PHE A 59 5.21 30.28 -31.75
C PHE A 59 3.96 29.87 -30.99
N ALA A 60 3.54 30.70 -30.04
CA ALA A 60 2.32 30.44 -29.24
C ALA A 60 1.05 30.39 -30.12
N MET A 61 0.92 31.30 -31.11
CA MET A 61 -0.26 31.36 -31.97
C MET A 61 -0.39 30.21 -32.96
N ARG A 62 0.73 29.54 -33.29
CA ARG A 62 0.74 28.47 -34.29
C ARG A 62 0.61 27.07 -33.69
N VAL A 63 1.02 26.91 -32.43
CA VAL A 63 1.07 25.59 -31.76
C VAL A 63 -0.15 25.37 -30.86
N LEU A 64 -0.70 26.44 -30.24
CA LEU A 64 -1.83 26.33 -29.31
C LEU A 64 -3.11 25.70 -29.89
N PRO A 65 -3.54 25.92 -31.14
CA PRO A 65 -4.74 25.29 -31.68
C PRO A 65 -4.58 23.77 -31.85
N GLU A 66 -3.39 23.29 -32.22
CA GLU A 66 -3.13 21.86 -32.44
C GLU A 66 -3.00 21.13 -31.12
N ILE A 67 -2.37 21.73 -30.11
CA ILE A 67 -2.27 21.17 -28.77
C ILE A 67 -3.65 21.11 -28.11
N SER A 68 -4.48 22.15 -28.27
CA SER A 68 -5.83 22.17 -27.72
C SER A 68 -6.74 21.11 -28.34
N ALA A 69 -6.59 20.84 -29.65
CA ALA A 69 -7.34 19.78 -30.32
C ALA A 69 -6.88 18.37 -29.89
N ALA A 70 -5.58 18.18 -29.68
CA ALA A 70 -5.02 16.91 -29.17
C ALA A 70 -5.48 16.66 -27.72
N LEU A 71 -5.40 17.66 -26.85
CA LEU A 71 -5.84 17.56 -25.46
C LEU A 71 -7.35 17.29 -25.32
N SER A 72 -8.18 17.88 -26.22
CA SER A 72 -9.64 17.64 -26.20
C SER A 72 -10.03 16.24 -26.71
N HIS A 73 -9.17 15.58 -27.51
CA HIS A 73 -9.38 14.19 -27.95
C HIS A 73 -8.93 13.17 -26.90
N GLU A 74 -7.88 13.48 -26.12
CA GLU A 74 -7.39 12.59 -25.05
C GLU A 74 -8.30 12.57 -23.82
N GLU A 75 -8.99 13.64 -23.51
CA GLU A 75 -9.88 13.69 -22.35
C GLU A 75 -11.07 12.72 -22.45
N LYS A 76 -11.42 12.30 -23.67
CA LYS A 76 -12.50 11.34 -23.90
C LYS A 76 -12.09 9.86 -23.78
N THR A 77 -10.78 9.57 -23.62
CA THR A 77 -10.25 8.20 -23.53
C THR A 77 -9.31 8.01 -22.34
N ARG A 78 -9.38 8.89 -21.33
CA ARG A 78 -8.75 8.58 -20.05
C ARG A 78 -9.53 7.45 -19.40
N THR A 79 -9.23 6.23 -19.79
CA THR A 79 -9.45 5.08 -18.93
C THR A 79 -8.61 5.37 -17.68
N THR A 80 -9.25 5.84 -16.61
CA THR A 80 -8.62 5.86 -15.29
C THR A 80 -8.28 4.42 -14.99
N ILE A 81 -7.01 4.05 -15.15
CA ILE A 81 -6.51 2.79 -14.61
C ILE A 81 -6.80 2.91 -13.12
N PRO A 82 -7.64 2.04 -12.54
CA PRO A 82 -7.87 2.07 -11.11
C PRO A 82 -6.52 1.91 -10.43
N VAL A 83 -6.07 2.93 -9.72
CA VAL A 83 -4.91 2.80 -8.85
C VAL A 83 -5.34 1.84 -7.76
N ALA A 84 -4.74 0.65 -7.73
CA ALA A 84 -5.03 -0.33 -6.70
C ALA A 84 -4.83 0.34 -5.33
N HIS A 85 -5.91 0.50 -4.58
CA HIS A 85 -5.86 1.08 -3.24
C HIS A 85 -5.46 0.00 -2.23
N PHE A 86 -4.17 -0.23 -2.09
CA PHE A 86 -3.64 -1.01 -0.99
C PHE A 86 -2.51 -0.23 -0.30
N PHE A 87 -2.39 -0.44 1.01
CA PHE A 87 -1.35 0.16 1.83
C PHE A 87 -0.09 -0.71 1.79
N ASP A 88 1.07 -0.08 1.65
CA ASP A 88 2.38 -0.75 1.75
C ASP A 88 2.70 -1.00 3.23
N VAL A 89 2.20 -2.13 3.74
CA VAL A 89 2.33 -2.52 5.15
C VAL A 89 3.62 -3.32 5.34
N PRO A 90 4.52 -2.94 6.27
CA PRO A 90 5.70 -3.72 6.61
C PRO A 90 5.33 -5.17 6.96
N PHE A 91 6.17 -6.12 6.57
CA PHE A 91 5.90 -7.53 6.80
C PHE A 91 6.70 -8.09 7.98
N TYR A 92 5.98 -8.72 8.92
CA TYR A 92 6.52 -9.48 10.04
C TYR A 92 6.04 -10.92 9.98
N SER A 93 6.99 -11.88 9.95
CA SER A 93 6.67 -13.31 10.05
C SER A 93 6.70 -13.76 11.50
N GLN A 94 5.65 -14.45 11.94
CA GLN A 94 5.62 -15.04 13.29
C GLN A 94 6.75 -16.05 13.52
N PHE A 95 7.30 -16.65 12.43
CA PHE A 95 8.37 -17.63 12.51
C PHE A 95 9.77 -17.03 12.45
N ARG A 96 9.92 -15.81 11.92
CA ARG A 96 11.23 -15.15 11.78
C ARG A 96 11.42 -14.04 12.81
N ASP A 97 10.36 -13.26 13.07
CA ASP A 97 10.47 -12.02 13.83
C ASP A 97 10.03 -12.20 15.30
N ILE A 98 9.59 -13.40 15.70
CA ILE A 98 9.41 -13.85 17.08
C ILE A 98 10.51 -14.86 17.40
N SER A 99 11.34 -14.54 18.40
CA SER A 99 12.49 -15.35 18.76
C SER A 99 12.12 -16.63 19.53
N ASP A 100 11.06 -16.58 20.35
CA ASP A 100 10.60 -17.70 21.16
C ASP A 100 9.89 -18.75 20.30
N ALA A 101 10.50 -19.91 20.14
CA ALA A 101 10.02 -21.01 19.31
C ALA A 101 8.65 -21.58 19.74
N GLU A 102 8.28 -21.47 21.02
CA GLU A 102 6.95 -21.90 21.50
C GLU A 102 5.88 -20.92 21.05
N TRP A 103 6.21 -19.63 21.02
CA TRP A 103 5.29 -18.57 20.60
C TRP A 103 5.21 -18.41 19.08
N GLN A 104 6.19 -18.84 18.33
CA GLN A 104 6.15 -18.81 16.85
C GLN A 104 4.88 -19.44 16.29
N LYS A 105 4.42 -20.57 16.85
CA LYS A 105 3.19 -21.24 16.39
C LYS A 105 1.90 -20.54 16.78
N ARG A 106 1.97 -19.53 17.63
CA ARG A 106 0.83 -18.80 18.21
C ARG A 106 0.92 -17.29 17.95
N GLY A 107 1.98 -16.84 17.28
CA GLY A 107 2.37 -15.44 17.16
C GLY A 107 1.57 -14.61 16.17
N CYS A 108 0.58 -15.18 15.44
CA CYS A 108 -0.12 -14.48 14.37
C CYS A 108 -0.71 -13.13 14.80
N GLY A 109 -1.29 -13.04 16.00
CA GLY A 109 -1.87 -11.80 16.51
C GLY A 109 -0.84 -10.72 16.80
N ILE A 110 0.29 -11.11 17.40
CA ILE A 110 1.40 -10.20 17.71
C ILE A 110 2.09 -9.72 16.44
N ALA A 111 2.44 -10.63 15.53
CA ALA A 111 3.08 -10.24 14.27
C ALA A 111 2.16 -9.35 13.42
N SER A 112 0.85 -9.65 13.37
CA SER A 112 -0.12 -8.77 12.70
C SER A 112 -0.22 -7.39 13.35
N LEU A 113 -0.19 -7.33 14.69
CA LEU A 113 -0.24 -6.04 15.40
C LEU A 113 1.06 -5.26 15.21
N ALA A 114 2.23 -5.94 15.23
CA ALA A 114 3.53 -5.31 14.95
C ALA A 114 3.56 -4.69 13.56
N MET A 115 3.02 -5.36 12.52
CA MET A 115 2.89 -4.80 11.17
C MET A 115 2.10 -3.48 11.18
N LEU A 116 0.99 -3.39 11.92
CA LEU A 116 0.18 -2.17 11.97
C LEU A 116 0.82 -1.07 12.81
N ILE A 117 1.51 -1.42 13.90
CA ILE A 117 2.24 -0.42 14.70
C ILE A 117 3.38 0.14 13.84
N ASP A 118 4.18 -0.70 13.20
CA ASP A 118 5.31 -0.27 12.36
C ASP A 118 4.85 0.54 11.13
N PHE A 119 3.67 0.21 10.55
CA PHE A 119 3.08 0.99 9.47
C PHE A 119 2.80 2.44 9.86
N TYR A 120 2.33 2.70 11.08
CA TYR A 120 2.04 4.06 11.54
C TYR A 120 3.18 4.71 12.30
N LYS A 121 4.05 3.92 12.92
CA LYS A 121 5.14 4.36 13.80
C LYS A 121 6.38 3.47 13.57
N PRO A 122 7.10 3.68 12.48
CA PRO A 122 8.25 2.86 12.11
C PRO A 122 9.28 2.74 13.23
N GLY A 123 9.63 1.48 13.57
CA GLY A 123 10.64 1.18 14.59
C GLY A 123 10.20 1.38 16.03
N GLU A 124 8.92 1.61 16.31
CA GLU A 124 8.40 1.83 17.66
C GLU A 124 8.60 0.61 18.59
N VAL A 125 8.33 -0.59 18.09
CA VAL A 125 8.38 -1.82 18.89
C VAL A 125 8.81 -3.02 18.06
N SER A 126 9.56 -3.95 18.68
CA SER A 126 9.85 -5.25 18.07
C SER A 126 8.69 -6.23 18.32
N ALA A 127 8.59 -7.28 17.48
CA ALA A 127 7.62 -8.35 17.71
C ALA A 127 7.83 -9.08 19.04
N ASP A 128 9.08 -9.26 19.47
CA ASP A 128 9.38 -9.89 20.76
C ASP A 128 8.94 -9.02 21.94
N THR A 129 9.23 -7.72 21.91
CA THR A 129 8.78 -6.79 22.96
C THR A 129 7.24 -6.78 23.04
N LEU A 130 6.58 -6.68 21.89
CA LEU A 130 5.11 -6.68 21.82
C LEU A 130 4.50 -8.02 22.30
N LEU A 131 5.20 -9.14 22.08
CA LEU A 131 4.83 -10.45 22.61
C LEU A 131 4.84 -10.46 24.14
N ASP A 132 5.93 -9.98 24.73
CA ASP A 132 6.09 -9.91 26.19
C ASP A 132 5.01 -9.03 26.82
N GLU A 133 4.72 -7.87 26.24
CA GLU A 133 3.65 -6.96 26.66
C GLU A 133 2.29 -7.64 26.57
N GLY A 134 2.00 -8.33 25.47
CA GLY A 134 0.74 -9.05 25.26
C GLY A 134 0.52 -10.20 26.23
N ILE A 135 1.59 -10.94 26.57
CA ILE A 135 1.54 -12.00 27.60
C ILE A 135 1.31 -11.38 28.97
N ALA A 136 2.11 -10.36 29.34
CA ALA A 136 2.00 -9.69 30.63
C ALA A 136 0.61 -9.08 30.86
N SER A 137 -0.01 -8.55 29.82
CA SER A 137 -1.37 -7.97 29.86
C SER A 137 -2.48 -9.02 29.78
N GLY A 138 -2.17 -10.32 29.69
CA GLY A 138 -3.16 -11.40 29.60
C GLY A 138 -4.02 -11.35 28.34
N VAL A 139 -3.46 -10.85 27.24
CA VAL A 139 -4.14 -10.73 25.94
C VAL A 139 -4.27 -12.08 25.25
N TYR A 140 -3.36 -13.01 25.56
CA TYR A 140 -3.45 -14.40 25.08
C TYR A 140 -4.33 -15.24 26.02
N GLN A 141 -5.07 -16.19 25.44
CA GLN A 141 -5.89 -17.15 26.17
C GLN A 141 -5.61 -18.56 25.61
N ASP A 142 -5.15 -19.45 26.48
CA ASP A 142 -4.91 -20.83 26.10
C ASP A 142 -6.16 -21.49 25.50
N GLY A 143 -5.96 -22.21 24.40
CA GLY A 143 -7.03 -22.88 23.67
C GLY A 143 -7.93 -21.96 22.82
N ALA A 144 -7.87 -20.65 22.99
CA ALA A 144 -8.67 -19.68 22.23
C ALA A 144 -7.82 -18.72 21.37
N GLY A 145 -6.56 -18.50 21.72
CA GLY A 145 -5.64 -17.60 21.02
C GLY A 145 -5.73 -16.15 21.52
N TRP A 146 -5.35 -15.21 20.67
CA TRP A 146 -5.29 -13.78 20.99
C TRP A 146 -6.69 -13.16 21.05
N LYS A 147 -7.00 -12.52 22.18
CA LYS A 147 -8.23 -11.76 22.36
C LYS A 147 -8.19 -10.52 21.47
N HIS A 148 -9.13 -10.37 20.55
CA HIS A 148 -9.15 -9.23 19.61
C HIS A 148 -9.22 -7.89 20.34
N GLN A 149 -10.07 -7.78 21.37
CA GLN A 149 -10.14 -6.57 22.21
C GLN A 149 -8.83 -6.31 22.93
N GLY A 150 -8.13 -7.36 23.37
CA GLY A 150 -6.83 -7.22 24.03
C GLY A 150 -5.74 -6.70 23.08
N LEU A 151 -5.66 -7.25 21.85
CA LEU A 151 -4.75 -6.73 20.82
C LEU A 151 -5.08 -5.26 20.46
N ALA A 152 -6.36 -4.91 20.39
CA ALA A 152 -6.77 -3.54 20.15
C ALA A 152 -6.31 -2.60 21.29
N LEU A 153 -6.44 -3.04 22.53
CA LEU A 153 -5.99 -2.25 23.70
C LEU A 153 -4.46 -2.13 23.74
N LEU A 154 -3.73 -3.19 23.41
CA LEU A 154 -2.27 -3.18 23.37
C LEU A 154 -1.73 -2.11 22.39
N ALA A 155 -2.43 -1.84 21.28
CA ALA A 155 -2.07 -0.73 20.38
C ALA A 155 -2.12 0.64 21.04
N ASN A 156 -2.95 0.82 22.09
CA ASN A 156 -3.07 2.11 22.78
C ASN A 156 -1.79 2.44 23.58
N ASP A 157 -1.07 1.42 24.06
CA ASP A 157 0.19 1.61 24.80
C ASP A 157 1.28 2.18 23.89
N HIS A 158 1.13 2.00 22.57
CA HIS A 158 1.97 2.57 21.52
C HIS A 158 1.42 3.88 20.93
N SER A 159 0.57 4.61 21.66
CA SER A 159 -0.03 5.89 21.22
C SER A 159 -0.82 5.79 19.91
N LEU A 160 -1.44 4.63 19.67
CA LEU A 160 -2.37 4.38 18.57
C LEU A 160 -3.76 4.07 19.16
N ARG A 161 -4.80 4.26 18.38
CA ARG A 161 -6.15 3.86 18.77
C ARG A 161 -6.50 2.52 18.15
N GLY A 162 -6.61 1.48 18.97
CA GLY A 162 -7.10 0.17 18.58
C GLY A 162 -8.59 0.01 18.86
N VAL A 163 -9.34 -0.58 17.92
CA VAL A 163 -10.76 -0.94 18.09
C VAL A 163 -11.01 -2.30 17.45
N SER A 164 -11.62 -3.22 18.20
CA SER A 164 -12.04 -4.52 17.68
C SER A 164 -13.52 -4.53 17.31
N TYR A 165 -13.85 -5.16 16.19
CA TYR A 165 -15.20 -5.29 15.65
C TYR A 165 -15.58 -6.76 15.54
N ASP A 166 -16.75 -7.12 16.08
CA ASP A 166 -17.39 -8.42 15.89
C ASP A 166 -18.70 -8.22 15.11
N LEU A 167 -18.69 -8.62 13.85
CA LEU A 167 -19.82 -8.52 12.94
C LEU A 167 -20.46 -9.89 12.69
N SER A 168 -20.19 -10.89 13.54
CA SER A 168 -20.67 -12.26 13.36
C SER A 168 -22.19 -12.38 13.26
N SER A 169 -22.93 -11.45 13.87
CA SER A 169 -24.41 -11.38 13.80
C SER A 169 -24.95 -10.78 12.49
N LYS A 170 -24.10 -10.14 11.67
CA LYS A 170 -24.51 -9.53 10.40
C LYS A 170 -24.44 -10.56 9.27
N ASP A 171 -25.21 -10.34 8.19
CA ASP A 171 -24.98 -11.05 6.94
C ASP A 171 -23.59 -10.71 6.36
N MET A 172 -23.13 -11.52 5.41
CA MET A 172 -21.77 -11.40 4.89
C MET A 172 -21.55 -10.09 4.12
N ASP A 173 -22.53 -9.66 3.33
CA ASP A 173 -22.36 -8.49 2.48
C ASP A 173 -22.35 -7.20 3.31
N THR A 174 -23.25 -7.09 4.30
CA THR A 174 -23.24 -5.98 5.27
C THR A 174 -21.94 -5.96 6.08
N ALA A 175 -21.45 -7.11 6.54
CA ALA A 175 -20.19 -7.18 7.27
C ALA A 175 -19.01 -6.79 6.40
N PHE A 176 -18.97 -7.27 5.16
CA PHE A 176 -17.89 -7.00 4.22
C PHE A 176 -17.84 -5.51 3.81
N ALA A 177 -18.98 -4.90 3.55
CA ALA A 177 -19.05 -3.45 3.27
C ALA A 177 -18.49 -2.61 4.43
N GLN A 178 -18.66 -3.04 5.69
CA GLN A 178 -18.04 -2.37 6.84
C GLN A 178 -16.52 -2.55 6.87
N LEU A 179 -16.02 -3.74 6.50
CA LEU A 179 -14.59 -3.98 6.36
C LEU A 179 -13.98 -3.11 5.24
N GLU A 180 -14.62 -3.07 4.06
CA GLU A 180 -14.19 -2.21 2.95
C GLU A 180 -14.16 -0.74 3.34
N ASN A 181 -15.17 -0.29 4.10
CA ASN A 181 -15.19 1.09 4.59
C ASN A 181 -14.03 1.36 5.56
N ALA A 182 -13.71 0.42 6.47
CA ALA A 182 -12.58 0.56 7.38
C ALA A 182 -11.22 0.56 6.65
N LEU A 183 -11.12 -0.14 5.52
CA LEU A 183 -9.92 -0.18 4.68
C LEU A 183 -9.66 1.13 3.92
N LYS A 184 -10.64 2.02 3.79
CA LYS A 184 -10.41 3.36 3.22
C LYS A 184 -9.51 4.23 4.10
N ASP A 185 -9.55 3.98 5.41
CA ASP A 185 -8.83 4.74 6.43
C ASP A 185 -7.49 4.08 6.83
N GLY A 186 -7.16 2.92 6.29
CA GLY A 186 -5.91 2.21 6.58
C GLY A 186 -6.08 0.69 6.67
N PRO A 187 -4.96 -0.05 6.81
CA PRO A 187 -4.97 -1.50 6.91
C PRO A 187 -5.67 -1.98 8.21
N VAL A 188 -6.14 -3.23 8.20
CA VAL A 188 -6.82 -3.85 9.34
C VAL A 188 -6.29 -5.26 9.60
N ILE A 189 -6.41 -5.75 10.85
CA ILE A 189 -6.18 -7.15 11.17
C ILE A 189 -7.51 -7.89 11.02
N ALA A 190 -7.59 -8.89 10.15
CA ALA A 190 -8.78 -9.70 9.93
C ALA A 190 -8.65 -11.10 10.55
N SER A 191 -9.72 -11.59 11.18
CA SER A 191 -9.79 -12.95 11.70
C SER A 191 -10.30 -13.90 10.63
N VAL A 192 -9.48 -14.88 10.25
CA VAL A 192 -9.78 -15.85 9.21
C VAL A 192 -9.60 -17.28 9.70
N TYR A 193 -10.01 -18.25 8.90
CA TYR A 193 -9.54 -19.62 9.04
C TYR A 193 -8.13 -19.73 8.46
N TYR A 194 -7.26 -20.52 9.12
CA TYR A 194 -5.87 -20.71 8.68
C TYR A 194 -5.83 -21.21 7.23
N THR A 195 -4.89 -20.71 6.45
CA THR A 195 -4.76 -20.93 4.99
C THR A 195 -5.99 -20.58 4.18
N PHE A 196 -6.87 -19.73 4.71
CA PHE A 196 -8.18 -19.38 4.12
C PHE A 196 -9.07 -20.60 3.81
N ASP A 197 -8.86 -21.72 4.50
CA ASP A 197 -9.71 -22.90 4.39
C ASP A 197 -10.77 -22.92 5.51
N PRO A 198 -12.07 -22.80 5.18
CA PRO A 198 -13.14 -22.88 6.17
C PRO A 198 -13.21 -24.19 6.95
N LYS A 199 -12.54 -25.25 6.47
CA LYS A 199 -12.45 -26.55 7.15
C LYS A 199 -11.34 -26.56 8.21
N SER A 200 -10.41 -25.61 8.17
CA SER A 200 -9.36 -25.52 9.18
C SER A 200 -9.99 -25.12 10.53
N PRO A 201 -9.74 -25.90 11.60
CA PRO A 201 -10.21 -25.54 12.93
C PRO A 201 -9.39 -24.39 13.56
N ILE A 202 -8.23 -24.07 12.98
CA ILE A 202 -7.26 -23.13 13.56
C ILE A 202 -7.72 -21.70 13.31
N PRO A 203 -7.93 -20.88 14.36
CA PRO A 203 -8.15 -19.45 14.19
C PRO A 203 -6.84 -18.78 13.78
N HIS A 204 -6.93 -17.80 12.86
CA HIS A 204 -5.76 -17.10 12.36
C HIS A 204 -6.06 -15.61 12.18
N LEU A 205 -5.00 -14.80 12.26
CA LEU A 205 -5.06 -13.36 12.05
C LEU A 205 -4.09 -13.00 10.93
N VAL A 206 -4.59 -12.18 9.99
CA VAL A 206 -3.81 -11.64 8.86
C VAL A 206 -4.03 -10.14 8.78
N VAL A 207 -3.08 -9.41 8.21
CA VAL A 207 -3.26 -7.98 7.91
C VAL A 207 -3.82 -7.84 6.51
N VAL A 208 -5.02 -7.27 6.38
CA VAL A 208 -5.58 -6.87 5.09
C VAL A 208 -5.11 -5.46 4.80
N SER A 209 -4.38 -5.29 3.71
CA SER A 209 -3.81 -4.01 3.29
C SER A 209 -4.67 -3.26 2.28
N GLY A 210 -5.63 -3.92 1.62
CA GLY A 210 -6.54 -3.25 0.70
C GLY A 210 -7.45 -4.20 -0.07
N VAL A 211 -8.36 -3.60 -0.81
CA VAL A 211 -9.30 -4.28 -1.73
C VAL A 211 -9.30 -3.53 -3.04
N ASP A 212 -9.14 -4.24 -4.14
CA ASP A 212 -9.28 -3.68 -5.48
C ASP A 212 -9.88 -4.73 -6.42
N ASN A 213 -10.93 -4.36 -7.16
CA ASN A 213 -11.55 -5.18 -8.22
C ASN A 213 -11.74 -6.67 -7.84
N ASP A 214 -12.38 -6.98 -6.74
CA ASP A 214 -12.60 -8.34 -6.25
C ASP A 214 -11.35 -9.10 -5.76
N ILE A 215 -10.23 -8.40 -5.56
CA ILE A 215 -9.00 -8.93 -4.96
C ILE A 215 -8.77 -8.30 -3.60
N ILE A 216 -8.49 -9.13 -2.60
CA ILE A 216 -8.00 -8.74 -1.27
C ILE A 216 -6.48 -8.87 -1.29
N TYR A 217 -5.79 -7.80 -0.88
CA TYR A 217 -4.35 -7.79 -0.64
C TYR A 217 -4.10 -7.94 0.86
N TYR A 218 -3.15 -8.80 1.22
CA TYR A 218 -2.91 -9.11 2.63
C TYR A 218 -1.45 -9.51 2.90
N ASN A 219 -1.06 -9.40 4.18
CA ASN A 219 0.13 -10.03 4.74
C ASN A 219 -0.31 -11.11 5.73
N ASP A 220 0.11 -12.34 5.48
CA ASP A 220 -0.09 -13.47 6.40
C ASP A 220 1.17 -13.67 7.23
N PRO A 221 1.13 -13.49 8.57
CA PRO A 221 2.29 -13.67 9.43
C PRO A 221 2.82 -15.11 9.45
N SER A 222 2.07 -16.08 8.94
CA SER A 222 2.56 -17.46 8.79
C SER A 222 3.40 -17.69 7.55
N ASP A 223 3.43 -16.73 6.63
CA ASP A 223 4.23 -16.81 5.41
C ASP A 223 5.70 -16.40 5.66
N THR A 224 6.54 -16.66 4.66
CA THR A 224 7.96 -16.26 4.68
C THR A 224 8.19 -14.86 4.10
N SER A 225 7.22 -14.33 3.38
CA SER A 225 7.22 -13.00 2.76
C SER A 225 5.83 -12.40 2.76
N GLY A 226 5.73 -11.07 2.69
CA GLY A 226 4.46 -10.35 2.54
C GLY A 226 3.95 -10.32 1.10
N GLY A 227 2.82 -9.66 0.89
CA GLY A 227 2.28 -9.37 -0.42
C GLY A 227 1.38 -10.45 -1.02
N GLY A 228 0.65 -11.18 -0.19
CA GLY A 228 -0.38 -12.14 -0.62
C GLY A 228 -1.59 -11.45 -1.26
N SER A 229 -2.26 -12.15 -2.16
CA SER A 229 -3.54 -11.73 -2.73
C SER A 229 -4.50 -12.90 -2.89
N ILE A 230 -5.80 -12.64 -2.74
CA ILE A 230 -6.85 -13.66 -2.82
C ILE A 230 -8.15 -13.02 -3.31
N SER A 231 -9.02 -13.80 -3.99
CA SER A 231 -10.31 -13.27 -4.40
C SER A 231 -11.20 -12.95 -3.21
N THR A 232 -12.02 -11.89 -3.33
CA THR A 232 -13.02 -11.53 -2.30
C THR A 232 -13.96 -12.69 -1.98
N VAL A 233 -14.31 -13.52 -2.99
CA VAL A 233 -15.13 -14.72 -2.80
C VAL A 233 -14.45 -15.71 -1.85
N THR A 234 -13.17 -16.01 -2.06
CA THR A 234 -12.42 -16.92 -1.20
C THR A 234 -12.21 -16.33 0.18
N PHE A 235 -11.88 -15.05 0.25
CA PHE A 235 -11.73 -14.34 1.53
C PHE A 235 -13.04 -14.37 2.34
N LYS A 236 -14.18 -13.97 1.77
CA LYS A 236 -15.49 -13.99 2.43
C LYS A 236 -15.83 -15.37 3.00
N ARG A 237 -15.49 -16.45 2.30
CA ARG A 237 -15.72 -17.83 2.79
C ARG A 237 -14.88 -18.19 4.02
N ALA A 238 -13.68 -17.62 4.13
CA ALA A 238 -12.74 -17.89 5.22
C ALA A 238 -12.79 -16.85 6.35
N TRP A 239 -13.33 -15.68 6.09
CA TRP A 239 -13.39 -14.58 7.07
C TRP A 239 -14.46 -14.81 8.13
N LYS A 240 -14.06 -14.66 9.40
CA LYS A 240 -14.94 -14.86 10.55
C LYS A 240 -15.79 -13.64 10.90
N LYS A 241 -15.88 -12.65 10.02
CA LYS A 241 -16.58 -11.38 10.18
C LYS A 241 -16.11 -10.60 11.42
N ARG A 242 -14.80 -10.68 11.71
CA ARG A 242 -14.14 -9.97 12.81
C ARG A 242 -12.89 -9.30 12.30
N TYR A 243 -12.65 -8.06 12.74
CA TYR A 243 -11.43 -7.34 12.42
C TYR A 243 -11.05 -6.35 13.53
N ILE A 244 -9.81 -5.89 13.49
CA ILE A 244 -9.26 -4.88 14.38
C ILE A 244 -8.74 -3.73 13.52
N THR A 245 -9.11 -2.51 13.84
CA THR A 245 -8.47 -1.30 13.31
C THR A 245 -7.43 -0.79 14.30
N VAL A 246 -6.32 -0.30 13.78
CA VAL A 246 -5.32 0.47 14.52
C VAL A 246 -5.10 1.75 13.74
N ARG A 247 -5.20 2.90 14.42
CA ARG A 247 -5.13 4.22 13.77
C ARG A 247 -4.33 5.20 14.63
N PRO A 248 -3.66 6.19 14.03
CA PRO A 248 -3.08 7.28 14.79
C PRO A 248 -4.16 7.98 15.64
N LEU A 249 -3.77 8.42 16.83
CA LEU A 249 -4.61 9.34 17.57
C LEU A 249 -4.66 10.66 16.76
N LEU A 250 -5.87 11.11 16.45
CA LEU A 250 -6.03 12.42 15.82
C LEU A 250 -5.42 13.45 16.77
N SER A 251 -4.39 14.16 16.32
CA SER A 251 -3.90 15.33 17.04
C SER A 251 -5.08 16.31 17.14
N ALA A 252 -5.50 16.63 18.36
CA ALA A 252 -6.44 17.72 18.54
C ALA A 252 -5.79 18.97 17.92
N SER A 253 -6.34 19.41 16.79
CA SER A 253 -5.96 20.72 16.26
C SER A 253 -6.31 21.74 17.33
N ILE A 254 -5.28 22.27 18.02
CA ILE A 254 -5.43 23.42 18.90
C ILE A 254 -5.66 24.61 17.98
N TYR A 255 -6.92 25.02 17.84
CA TYR A 255 -7.30 26.28 17.24
C TYR A 255 -7.12 27.39 18.27
#